data_281add5ccba5e6d0931d9ce4a4ed154d
#
_entry.id   281add5ccba5e6d0931d9ce4a4ed154d
#
_cell.length_a   1.000
_cell.length_b   1.000
_cell.length_c   1.000
_cell.angle_alpha   90.00
_cell.angle_beta   90.00
_cell.angle_gamma   90.00
#
_symmetry.space_group_name_H-M   'P 1'
#
loop_
_entity.id
_entity.type
_entity.pdbx_description
1 polymer ?
#
loop_
_entity_poly.entity_id
_entity_poly.type
_entity_poly.pdbx_seq_one_letter_code
_entity_poly.pdbx_strand_id
1 'polypeptide(L)'
;IHKSVSISAYAVIGANVEIGAGTVIDSHAVIDGPTKIGKNNHIYSFASIGGDPQDITYQEGQESNLVIGDDNLIREFCTINRGTEKENSLTRIGSNNMLMSYVHIAHDCQLGDHIIMSNNASLAGHVRISDWAILGGFVLVKQFCNVGRHTYAGMGSQVNKDIPDYMVAAGILPKIRSINTVGMKRRGFSASSISSIKRAFKVVYRDSQGRLLDQALNELESSESDSREVMQFVDCIRNSRVGIMRGSADE
;
A
#
# COMPACT_ATOMS: atom_id res chain seq x y z
N ILE A 1 -10.64 24.33 -6.49
CA ILE A 1 -11.02 23.34 -7.55
C ILE A 1 -10.60 23.92 -8.90
N HIS A 2 -9.88 23.16 -9.72
CA HIS A 2 -9.48 23.57 -11.06
C HIS A 2 -10.70 23.59 -12.02
N LYS A 3 -10.71 24.55 -12.96
CA LYS A 3 -11.85 24.79 -13.88
C LYS A 3 -12.18 23.63 -14.83
N SER A 4 -11.26 22.68 -15.04
CA SER A 4 -11.46 21.50 -15.90
C SER A 4 -11.92 20.26 -15.14
N VAL A 5 -12.24 20.38 -13.85
CA VAL A 5 -12.81 19.28 -13.05
C VAL A 5 -14.26 19.05 -13.45
N SER A 6 -14.63 17.79 -13.69
CA SER A 6 -16.01 17.39 -13.93
C SER A 6 -16.63 16.88 -12.64
N ILE A 7 -17.73 17.45 -12.21
CA ILE A 7 -18.46 17.05 -11.01
C ILE A 7 -19.89 16.68 -11.40
N SER A 8 -20.26 15.43 -11.18
CA SER A 8 -21.61 14.93 -11.50
C SER A 8 -22.64 15.36 -10.46
N ALA A 9 -23.92 15.22 -10.79
CA ALA A 9 -25.03 15.58 -9.91
C ALA A 9 -24.97 14.83 -8.58
N TYR A 10 -25.39 15.49 -7.50
CA TYR A 10 -25.43 14.95 -6.12
C TYR A 10 -24.06 14.62 -5.50
N ALA A 11 -22.93 14.94 -6.15
CA ALA A 11 -21.63 14.91 -5.47
C ALA A 11 -21.56 16.05 -4.44
N VAL A 12 -20.99 15.76 -3.28
CA VAL A 12 -20.80 16.74 -2.18
C VAL A 12 -19.31 17.00 -2.01
N ILE A 13 -18.94 18.26 -2.10
CA ILE A 13 -17.55 18.71 -1.90
C ILE A 13 -17.53 19.65 -0.69
N GLY A 14 -16.84 19.22 0.35
CA GLY A 14 -16.69 19.97 1.60
C GLY A 14 -15.77 21.19 1.50
N ALA A 15 -15.66 21.90 2.60
CA ALA A 15 -14.70 23.00 2.74
C ALA A 15 -13.25 22.49 2.72
N ASN A 16 -12.29 23.36 2.35
CA ASN A 16 -10.87 23.06 2.31
C ASN A 16 -10.48 21.85 1.42
N VAL A 17 -11.25 21.64 0.32
CA VAL A 17 -10.94 20.63 -0.70
C VAL A 17 -10.31 21.29 -1.91
N GLU A 18 -9.10 20.83 -2.28
CA GLU A 18 -8.40 21.20 -3.49
C GLU A 18 -8.44 20.05 -4.51
N ILE A 19 -8.80 20.32 -5.77
CA ILE A 19 -8.89 19.30 -6.82
C ILE A 19 -8.16 19.78 -8.07
N GLY A 20 -7.22 18.98 -8.55
CA GLY A 20 -6.38 19.23 -9.71
C GLY A 20 -7.12 19.02 -11.04
N ALA A 21 -6.46 19.49 -12.10
CA ALA A 21 -7.02 19.52 -13.46
C ALA A 21 -7.40 18.11 -13.97
N GLY A 22 -8.48 18.03 -14.76
CA GLY A 22 -8.89 16.80 -15.44
C GLY A 22 -9.50 15.72 -14.54
N THR A 23 -9.59 15.95 -13.23
CA THR A 23 -10.24 15.02 -12.31
C THR A 23 -11.74 14.94 -12.55
N VAL A 24 -12.30 13.73 -12.49
CA VAL A 24 -13.72 13.43 -12.65
C VAL A 24 -14.26 12.90 -11.32
N ILE A 25 -15.40 13.45 -10.89
CA ILE A 25 -16.10 13.05 -9.67
C ILE A 25 -17.51 12.64 -10.07
N ASP A 26 -17.82 11.37 -9.86
CA ASP A 26 -19.12 10.82 -10.21
C ASP A 26 -20.19 11.16 -9.17
N SER A 27 -21.45 10.88 -9.52
CA SER A 27 -22.62 11.21 -8.71
C SER A 27 -22.56 10.54 -7.33
N HIS A 28 -23.08 11.25 -6.32
CA HIS A 28 -23.14 10.78 -4.93
C HIS A 28 -21.78 10.51 -4.26
N ALA A 29 -20.65 10.89 -4.86
CA ALA A 29 -19.38 10.90 -4.15
C ALA A 29 -19.34 12.03 -3.12
N VAL A 30 -18.75 11.76 -1.95
CA VAL A 30 -18.55 12.75 -0.88
C VAL A 30 -17.05 12.96 -0.69
N ILE A 31 -16.61 14.21 -0.73
CA ILE A 31 -15.21 14.58 -0.50
C ILE A 31 -15.16 15.62 0.60
N ASP A 32 -14.65 15.25 1.76
CA ASP A 32 -14.47 16.13 2.90
C ASP A 32 -13.05 16.66 2.98
N GLY A 33 -12.88 17.81 3.58
CA GLY A 33 -11.57 18.45 3.75
C GLY A 33 -11.13 18.55 5.21
N PRO A 34 -9.85 18.87 5.44
CA PRO A 34 -8.80 19.24 4.47
C PRO A 34 -8.31 18.09 3.59
N THR A 35 -8.54 18.18 2.28
CA THR A 35 -8.16 17.15 1.30
C THR A 35 -7.60 17.79 0.04
N LYS A 36 -6.45 17.29 -0.42
CA LYS A 36 -5.83 17.70 -1.67
C LYS A 36 -5.78 16.54 -2.65
N ILE A 37 -6.41 16.69 -3.81
CA ILE A 37 -6.48 15.69 -4.88
C ILE A 37 -5.73 16.24 -6.09
N GLY A 38 -4.83 15.46 -6.65
CA GLY A 38 -4.06 15.79 -7.84
C GLY A 38 -4.88 15.82 -9.12
N LYS A 39 -4.21 15.59 -10.25
CA LYS A 39 -4.78 15.69 -11.60
C LYS A 39 -5.30 14.33 -12.09
N ASN A 40 -6.24 14.38 -13.05
CA ASN A 40 -6.71 13.22 -13.83
C ASN A 40 -7.20 12.04 -12.98
N ASN A 41 -7.58 12.26 -11.72
CA ASN A 41 -8.18 11.20 -10.91
C ASN A 41 -9.61 10.93 -11.35
N HIS A 42 -10.09 9.70 -11.19
CA HIS A 42 -11.50 9.37 -11.35
C HIS A 42 -12.03 8.81 -10.04
N ILE A 43 -12.93 9.54 -9.41
CA ILE A 43 -13.60 9.17 -8.16
C ILE A 43 -15.02 8.76 -8.50
N TYR A 44 -15.30 7.47 -8.34
CA TYR A 44 -16.56 6.85 -8.72
C TYR A 44 -17.65 7.09 -7.68
N SER A 45 -18.88 6.77 -8.08
CA SER A 45 -20.09 7.02 -7.29
C SER A 45 -20.03 6.38 -5.91
N PHE A 46 -20.56 7.08 -4.91
CA PHE A 46 -20.63 6.64 -3.52
C PHE A 46 -19.29 6.45 -2.81
N ALA A 47 -18.18 6.92 -3.37
CA ALA A 47 -16.92 6.99 -2.63
C ALA A 47 -16.99 8.06 -1.55
N SER A 48 -16.41 7.79 -0.36
CA SER A 48 -16.29 8.73 0.77
C SER A 48 -14.83 9.02 1.04
N ILE A 49 -14.40 10.19 0.65
CA ILE A 49 -13.00 10.61 0.63
C ILE A 49 -12.76 11.74 1.62
N GLY A 50 -11.73 11.62 2.45
CA GLY A 50 -11.36 12.68 3.38
C GLY A 50 -12.22 12.76 4.63
N GLY A 51 -13.01 11.72 4.93
CA GLY A 51 -13.75 11.64 6.19
C GLY A 51 -12.83 11.66 7.41
N ASP A 52 -13.38 11.98 8.57
CA ASP A 52 -12.65 12.01 9.84
C ASP A 52 -11.95 10.68 10.14
N PRO A 53 -10.80 10.71 10.84
CA PRO A 53 -10.15 9.49 11.31
C PRO A 53 -11.09 8.62 12.15
N GLN A 54 -11.19 7.33 11.82
CA GLN A 54 -11.91 6.36 12.63
C GLN A 54 -11.02 5.90 13.81
N ASP A 55 -10.67 6.85 14.67
CA ASP A 55 -9.86 6.64 15.86
C ASP A 55 -10.60 7.22 17.08
N ILE A 56 -10.80 6.39 18.09
CA ILE A 56 -11.56 6.78 19.31
C ILE A 56 -10.95 7.95 20.08
N THR A 57 -9.70 8.29 19.81
CA THR A 57 -9.01 9.41 20.46
C THR A 57 -8.99 10.67 19.60
N TYR A 58 -9.49 10.60 18.35
CA TYR A 58 -9.61 11.78 17.51
C TYR A 58 -10.64 12.75 18.07
N GLN A 59 -10.30 14.03 18.04
CA GLN A 59 -11.20 15.12 18.45
C GLN A 59 -11.36 16.10 17.30
N GLU A 60 -12.59 16.57 17.11
CA GLU A 60 -12.88 17.60 16.12
C GLU A 60 -12.00 18.84 16.35
N GLY A 61 -11.45 19.38 15.26
CA GLY A 61 -10.54 20.53 15.30
C GLY A 61 -9.05 20.18 15.36
N GLN A 62 -8.68 18.91 15.53
CA GLN A 62 -7.28 18.47 15.39
C GLN A 62 -6.81 18.59 13.95
N GLU A 63 -5.49 18.79 13.78
CA GLU A 63 -4.88 18.80 12.46
C GLU A 63 -5.01 17.41 11.79
N SER A 64 -5.64 17.39 10.62
CA SER A 64 -6.00 16.14 9.95
C SER A 64 -6.10 16.38 8.45
N ASN A 65 -5.24 15.74 7.67
CA ASN A 65 -5.09 16.01 6.23
C ASN A 65 -5.13 14.71 5.41
N LEU A 66 -5.57 14.84 4.15
CA LEU A 66 -5.45 13.80 3.12
C LEU A 66 -4.83 14.39 1.86
N VAL A 67 -3.83 13.71 1.29
CA VAL A 67 -3.25 14.04 0.00
C VAL A 67 -3.32 12.83 -0.93
N ILE A 68 -3.90 13.03 -2.12
CA ILE A 68 -4.00 12.04 -3.20
C ILE A 68 -3.24 12.60 -4.40
N GLY A 69 -2.36 11.81 -4.99
CA GLY A 69 -1.59 12.14 -6.19
C GLY A 69 -2.43 12.17 -7.46
N ASP A 70 -1.80 11.93 -8.59
CA ASP A 70 -2.37 12.03 -9.92
C ASP A 70 -2.81 10.65 -10.47
N ASP A 71 -3.72 10.64 -11.46
CA ASP A 71 -4.04 9.48 -12.29
C ASP A 71 -4.54 8.24 -11.51
N ASN A 72 -5.21 8.42 -10.36
CA ASN A 72 -5.77 7.33 -9.60
C ASN A 72 -7.21 7.00 -10.03
N LEU A 73 -7.56 5.72 -9.98
CA LEU A 73 -8.93 5.22 -10.12
C LEU A 73 -9.44 4.78 -8.74
N ILE A 74 -10.41 5.52 -8.19
CA ILE A 74 -11.01 5.24 -6.87
C ILE A 74 -12.45 4.81 -7.11
N ARG A 75 -12.70 3.51 -7.03
CA ARG A 75 -13.97 2.88 -7.38
C ARG A 75 -15.04 3.10 -6.31
N GLU A 76 -16.23 2.61 -6.63
CA GLU A 76 -17.45 2.80 -5.85
C GLU A 76 -17.27 2.31 -4.41
N PHE A 77 -17.87 3.03 -3.47
CA PHE A 77 -17.89 2.70 -2.04
C PHE A 77 -16.50 2.62 -1.37
N CYS A 78 -15.46 3.13 -2.02
CA CYS A 78 -14.18 3.31 -1.34
C CYS A 78 -14.33 4.32 -0.19
N THR A 79 -13.63 4.05 0.94
CA THR A 79 -13.55 4.97 2.08
C THR A 79 -12.10 5.29 2.37
N ILE A 80 -11.77 6.57 2.49
CA ILE A 80 -10.40 7.05 2.76
C ILE A 80 -10.48 8.12 3.84
N ASN A 81 -9.85 7.86 5.00
CA ASN A 81 -9.83 8.78 6.12
C ASN A 81 -8.59 9.66 6.13
N ARG A 82 -8.71 10.86 6.70
CA ARG A 82 -7.59 11.78 6.96
C ARG A 82 -6.65 11.22 8.05
N GLY A 83 -5.46 11.81 8.18
CA GLY A 83 -4.48 11.46 9.20
C GLY A 83 -4.82 12.00 10.59
N THR A 84 -4.05 11.59 11.60
CA THR A 84 -4.15 12.02 12.99
C THR A 84 -2.88 12.72 13.46
N GLU A 85 -2.96 13.53 14.51
CA GLU A 85 -1.80 14.17 15.14
C GLU A 85 -0.81 13.18 15.79
N LYS A 86 -1.19 11.90 15.89
CA LYS A 86 -0.34 10.85 16.46
C LYS A 86 0.93 10.57 15.64
N GLU A 87 0.91 10.89 14.36
CA GLU A 87 2.07 10.74 13.48
C GLU A 87 2.34 12.08 12.75
N ASN A 88 1.86 12.23 11.52
CA ASN A 88 2.14 13.42 10.71
C ASN A 88 0.88 14.19 10.30
N SER A 89 -0.23 13.96 10.97
CA SER A 89 -1.55 14.51 10.62
C SER A 89 -1.95 14.24 9.15
N LEU A 90 -1.41 13.18 8.53
CA LEU A 90 -1.48 13.01 7.08
C LEU A 90 -1.68 11.55 6.65
N THR A 91 -2.78 11.30 5.96
CA THR A 91 -2.93 10.13 5.07
C THR A 91 -2.49 10.54 3.66
N ARG A 92 -1.64 9.73 3.03
CA ARG A 92 -1.13 10.00 1.68
C ARG A 92 -1.36 8.82 0.75
N ILE A 93 -1.81 9.12 -0.46
CA ILE A 93 -1.92 8.18 -1.58
C ILE A 93 -1.12 8.77 -2.75
N GLY A 94 -0.23 7.99 -3.33
CA GLY A 94 0.56 8.39 -4.49
C GLY A 94 -0.27 8.44 -5.78
N SER A 95 0.35 8.11 -6.89
CA SER A 95 -0.21 8.27 -8.23
C SER A 95 -0.37 6.92 -8.95
N ASN A 96 -1.22 6.89 -9.99
CA ASN A 96 -1.44 5.72 -10.85
C ASN A 96 -1.96 4.49 -10.09
N ASN A 97 -2.69 4.67 -8.99
CA ASN A 97 -3.23 3.57 -8.20
C ASN A 97 -4.64 3.18 -8.67
N MET A 98 -4.95 1.88 -8.53
CA MET A 98 -6.28 1.35 -8.75
C MET A 98 -6.84 0.81 -7.43
N LEU A 99 -7.80 1.52 -6.87
CA LEU A 99 -8.54 1.14 -5.67
C LEU A 99 -9.91 0.63 -6.11
N MET A 100 -10.11 -0.69 -6.09
CA MET A 100 -11.37 -1.31 -6.52
C MET A 100 -12.47 -1.09 -5.47
N SER A 101 -13.71 -1.44 -5.82
CA SER A 101 -14.87 -1.14 -5.00
C SER A 101 -14.76 -1.71 -3.57
N TYR A 102 -15.24 -0.93 -2.60
CA TYR A 102 -15.23 -1.24 -1.17
C TYR A 102 -13.82 -1.29 -0.53
N VAL A 103 -12.80 -0.73 -1.16
CA VAL A 103 -11.48 -0.57 -0.52
C VAL A 103 -11.60 0.41 0.63
N HIS A 104 -10.97 0.07 1.78
CA HIS A 104 -10.85 0.96 2.92
C HIS A 104 -9.39 1.32 3.20
N ILE A 105 -9.13 2.62 3.34
CA ILE A 105 -7.82 3.17 3.74
C ILE A 105 -8.04 4.01 4.99
N ALA A 106 -7.61 3.49 6.14
CA ALA A 106 -7.71 4.19 7.41
C ALA A 106 -6.70 5.35 7.52
N HIS A 107 -6.79 6.08 8.61
CA HIS A 107 -5.97 7.22 8.95
C HIS A 107 -4.46 6.89 8.95
N ASP A 108 -3.63 7.88 8.63
CA ASP A 108 -2.16 7.82 8.68
C ASP A 108 -1.52 6.78 7.72
N CYS A 109 -2.30 6.17 6.82
CA CYS A 109 -1.76 5.29 5.80
C CYS A 109 -0.90 6.06 4.78
N GLN A 110 0.18 5.41 4.32
CA GLN A 110 1.09 5.95 3.32
C GLN A 110 1.19 4.98 2.14
N LEU A 111 0.60 5.32 1.02
CA LEU A 111 0.58 4.53 -0.21
C LEU A 111 1.48 5.18 -1.26
N GLY A 112 2.32 4.38 -1.90
CA GLY A 112 3.14 4.77 -3.05
C GLY A 112 2.34 4.80 -4.36
N ASP A 113 3.05 4.52 -5.45
CA ASP A 113 2.52 4.60 -6.81
C ASP A 113 2.25 3.21 -7.41
N HIS A 114 1.36 3.15 -8.43
CA HIS A 114 1.05 1.95 -9.20
C HIS A 114 0.54 0.77 -8.36
N ILE A 115 -0.11 1.03 -7.24
CA ILE A 115 -0.69 0.02 -6.36
C ILE A 115 -2.04 -0.44 -6.91
N ILE A 116 -2.31 -1.73 -6.78
CA ILE A 116 -3.63 -2.29 -7.04
C ILE A 116 -4.18 -2.87 -5.75
N MET A 117 -5.32 -2.36 -5.29
CA MET A 117 -6.10 -2.94 -4.21
C MET A 117 -7.39 -3.50 -4.78
N SER A 118 -7.54 -4.82 -4.72
CA SER A 118 -8.76 -5.48 -5.20
C SER A 118 -9.92 -5.28 -4.22
N ASN A 119 -11.14 -5.63 -4.66
CA ASN A 119 -12.37 -5.40 -3.90
C ASN A 119 -12.27 -5.83 -2.43
N ASN A 120 -12.77 -4.97 -1.53
CA ASN A 120 -12.80 -5.20 -0.08
C ASN A 120 -11.41 -5.32 0.59
N ALA A 121 -10.31 -4.99 -0.08
CA ALA A 121 -9.03 -4.89 0.59
C ALA A 121 -9.07 -3.71 1.56
N SER A 122 -8.58 -3.93 2.81
CA SER A 122 -8.71 -2.93 3.87
C SER A 122 -7.40 -2.76 4.63
N LEU A 123 -7.04 -1.50 4.84
CA LEU A 123 -5.87 -1.10 5.60
C LEU A 123 -6.31 -0.49 6.92
N ALA A 124 -5.81 -1.02 8.04
CA ALA A 124 -5.93 -0.35 9.33
C ALA A 124 -4.97 0.86 9.40
N GLY A 125 -5.04 1.67 10.45
CA GLY A 125 -4.24 2.88 10.59
C GLY A 125 -2.72 2.64 10.49
N HIS A 126 -2.00 3.64 10.00
CA HIS A 126 -0.52 3.65 9.92
C HIS A 126 0.11 2.58 9.02
N VAL A 127 -0.66 1.97 8.11
CA VAL A 127 -0.14 0.99 7.15
C VAL A 127 0.63 1.70 6.04
N ARG A 128 1.73 1.08 5.61
CA ARG A 128 2.52 1.55 4.47
C ARG A 128 2.49 0.54 3.34
N ILE A 129 2.13 0.98 2.16
CA ILE A 129 2.14 0.16 0.94
C ILE A 129 3.10 0.79 -0.05
N SER A 130 4.12 0.06 -0.43
CA SER A 130 5.13 0.52 -1.38
C SER A 130 4.67 0.32 -2.82
N ASP A 131 5.39 0.97 -3.75
CA ASP A 131 5.06 0.99 -5.16
C ASP A 131 4.89 -0.40 -5.77
N TRP A 132 3.94 -0.51 -6.71
CA TRP A 132 3.67 -1.73 -7.45
C TRP A 132 3.20 -2.92 -6.61
N ALA A 133 2.81 -2.72 -5.37
CA ALA A 133 2.19 -3.77 -4.57
C ALA A 133 0.78 -4.09 -5.10
N ILE A 134 0.41 -5.36 -5.02
CA ILE A 134 -0.94 -5.82 -5.38
C ILE A 134 -1.53 -6.54 -4.18
N LEU A 135 -2.66 -6.05 -3.70
CA LEU A 135 -3.46 -6.69 -2.66
C LEU A 135 -4.68 -7.35 -3.31
N GLY A 136 -4.78 -8.65 -3.19
CA GLY A 136 -5.94 -9.42 -3.65
C GLY A 136 -7.21 -9.06 -2.88
N GLY A 137 -8.37 -9.48 -3.39
CA GLY A 137 -9.66 -9.21 -2.74
C GLY A 137 -9.70 -9.69 -1.29
N PHE A 138 -10.34 -8.93 -0.41
CA PHE A 138 -10.47 -9.23 1.02
C PHE A 138 -9.14 -9.38 1.78
N VAL A 139 -8.08 -8.78 1.29
CA VAL A 139 -6.83 -8.67 2.07
C VAL A 139 -7.04 -7.66 3.18
N LEU A 140 -6.73 -8.05 4.41
CA LEU A 140 -6.78 -7.20 5.59
C LEU A 140 -5.35 -6.95 6.09
N VAL A 141 -4.97 -5.69 6.27
CA VAL A 141 -3.63 -5.33 6.74
C VAL A 141 -3.73 -4.69 8.13
N LYS A 142 -3.08 -5.31 9.12
CA LYS A 142 -3.03 -4.83 10.51
C LYS A 142 -2.28 -3.51 10.61
N GLN A 143 -2.62 -2.69 11.61
CA GLN A 143 -1.94 -1.43 11.94
C GLN A 143 -0.41 -1.58 11.96
N PHE A 144 0.28 -0.55 11.46
CA PHE A 144 1.73 -0.42 11.44
C PHE A 144 2.48 -1.42 10.55
N CYS A 145 1.77 -2.30 9.83
CA CYS A 145 2.41 -3.20 8.87
C CYS A 145 2.85 -2.47 7.61
N ASN A 146 3.96 -2.95 7.03
CA ASN A 146 4.45 -2.52 5.74
C ASN A 146 4.25 -3.62 4.70
N VAL A 147 3.77 -3.26 3.51
CA VAL A 147 3.71 -4.14 2.34
C VAL A 147 4.72 -3.61 1.32
N GLY A 148 5.76 -4.38 1.09
CA GLY A 148 6.91 -4.00 0.26
C GLY A 148 6.55 -3.83 -1.21
N ARG A 149 7.49 -3.25 -1.96
CA ARG A 149 7.31 -2.99 -3.38
C ARG A 149 7.24 -4.27 -4.21
N HIS A 150 6.49 -4.21 -5.31
CA HIS A 150 6.32 -5.35 -6.20
C HIS A 150 5.82 -6.64 -5.53
N THR A 151 5.21 -6.56 -4.36
CA THR A 151 4.63 -7.71 -3.66
C THR A 151 3.30 -8.12 -4.26
N TYR A 152 2.88 -9.34 -3.94
CA TYR A 152 1.52 -9.82 -4.15
C TYR A 152 1.00 -10.46 -2.87
N ALA A 153 -0.01 -9.86 -2.27
CA ALA A 153 -0.77 -10.46 -1.18
C ALA A 153 -1.99 -11.19 -1.76
N GLY A 154 -2.03 -12.50 -1.56
CA GLY A 154 -3.11 -13.36 -2.07
C GLY A 154 -4.47 -13.03 -1.46
N MET A 155 -5.55 -13.32 -2.19
CA MET A 155 -6.93 -13.09 -1.76
C MET A 155 -7.21 -13.68 -0.36
N GLY A 156 -7.93 -12.92 0.48
CA GLY A 156 -8.34 -13.35 1.82
C GLY A 156 -7.23 -13.37 2.88
N SER A 157 -6.03 -12.88 2.56
CA SER A 157 -4.90 -12.87 3.51
C SER A 157 -5.09 -11.84 4.62
N GLN A 158 -4.84 -12.25 5.88
CA GLN A 158 -4.83 -11.39 7.07
C GLN A 158 -3.39 -11.04 7.44
N VAL A 159 -2.87 -9.97 6.86
CA VAL A 159 -1.47 -9.51 7.00
C VAL A 159 -1.28 -8.90 8.39
N ASN A 160 -0.52 -9.56 9.26
CA ASN A 160 -0.23 -9.14 10.64
C ASN A 160 1.26 -8.89 10.92
N LYS A 161 2.10 -9.02 9.90
CA LYS A 161 3.55 -8.76 9.87
C LYS A 161 3.91 -8.16 8.52
N ASP A 162 5.07 -7.52 8.42
CA ASP A 162 5.54 -6.93 7.17
C ASP A 162 5.75 -7.99 6.09
N ILE A 163 5.33 -7.64 4.87
CA ILE A 163 5.66 -8.40 3.66
C ILE A 163 6.86 -7.72 3.00
N PRO A 164 8.04 -8.34 2.97
CA PRO A 164 9.20 -7.74 2.32
C PRO A 164 9.02 -7.56 0.81
N ASP A 165 9.84 -6.68 0.23
CA ASP A 165 9.85 -6.38 -1.20
C ASP A 165 9.90 -7.65 -2.08
N TYR A 166 9.21 -7.64 -3.20
CA TYR A 166 9.20 -8.68 -4.23
C TYR A 166 8.56 -10.02 -3.86
N MET A 167 7.97 -10.16 -2.69
CA MET A 167 7.44 -11.44 -2.18
C MET A 167 5.99 -11.70 -2.60
N VAL A 168 5.64 -12.96 -2.63
CA VAL A 168 4.26 -13.46 -2.66
C VAL A 168 3.92 -13.98 -1.27
N ALA A 169 2.91 -13.38 -0.63
CA ALA A 169 2.33 -13.83 0.63
C ALA A 169 0.92 -14.37 0.37
N ALA A 170 0.59 -15.54 0.92
CA ALA A 170 -0.74 -16.12 0.73
C ALA A 170 -1.17 -17.00 1.91
N GLY A 171 -2.47 -17.08 2.13
CA GLY A 171 -3.13 -17.84 3.17
C GLY A 171 -3.95 -16.95 4.12
N ILE A 172 -4.87 -17.52 4.89
CA ILE A 172 -5.67 -16.76 5.88
C ILE A 172 -4.73 -16.12 6.92
N LEU A 173 -3.85 -16.93 7.52
CA LEU A 173 -2.65 -16.44 8.21
C LEU A 173 -1.50 -16.56 7.20
N PRO A 174 -1.20 -15.50 6.46
CA PRO A 174 -0.35 -15.61 5.30
C PRO A 174 1.09 -15.94 5.69
N LYS A 175 1.75 -16.66 4.79
CA LYS A 175 3.19 -16.95 4.84
C LYS A 175 3.82 -16.54 3.52
N ILE A 176 5.09 -16.19 3.55
CA ILE A 176 5.85 -15.97 2.32
C ILE A 176 6.00 -17.30 1.59
N ARG A 177 5.48 -17.38 0.37
CA ARG A 177 5.45 -18.58 -0.47
C ARG A 177 6.60 -18.62 -1.48
N SER A 178 6.85 -17.48 -2.10
CA SER A 178 7.86 -17.33 -3.16
C SER A 178 8.18 -15.87 -3.43
N ILE A 179 9.06 -15.62 -4.39
CA ILE A 179 9.20 -14.29 -5.01
C ILE A 179 8.10 -14.07 -6.07
N ASN A 180 7.72 -12.82 -6.28
CA ASN A 180 6.74 -12.42 -7.29
C ASN A 180 7.35 -12.38 -8.70
N THR A 181 7.82 -13.53 -9.20
CA THR A 181 8.47 -13.65 -10.52
C THR A 181 7.57 -13.14 -11.65
N VAL A 182 6.26 -13.40 -11.56
CA VAL A 182 5.30 -12.98 -12.60
C VAL A 182 5.21 -11.46 -12.65
N GLY A 183 5.04 -10.81 -11.49
CA GLY A 183 4.98 -9.35 -11.39
C GLY A 183 6.28 -8.69 -11.85
N MET A 184 7.43 -9.23 -11.44
CA MET A 184 8.74 -8.73 -11.84
C MET A 184 8.93 -8.82 -13.37
N LYS A 185 8.64 -9.96 -13.99
CA LYS A 185 8.72 -10.14 -15.46
C LYS A 185 7.81 -9.15 -16.21
N ARG A 186 6.56 -8.99 -15.78
CA ARG A 186 5.60 -8.05 -16.40
C ARG A 186 6.08 -6.59 -16.34
N ARG A 187 6.89 -6.25 -15.35
CA ARG A 187 7.47 -4.91 -15.14
C ARG A 187 8.88 -4.75 -15.71
N GLY A 188 9.35 -5.72 -16.53
CA GLY A 188 10.60 -5.60 -17.26
C GLY A 188 11.87 -5.87 -16.46
N PHE A 189 11.78 -6.50 -15.28
CA PHE A 189 12.99 -6.90 -14.55
C PHE A 189 13.81 -7.88 -15.35
N SER A 190 15.14 -7.68 -15.33
CA SER A 190 16.07 -8.57 -16.01
C SER A 190 16.08 -9.97 -15.39
N ALA A 191 16.49 -10.97 -16.17
CA ALA A 191 16.67 -12.33 -15.66
C ALA A 191 17.71 -12.39 -14.53
N SER A 192 18.74 -11.54 -14.58
CA SER A 192 19.75 -11.40 -13.53
C SER A 192 19.16 -10.84 -12.24
N SER A 193 18.40 -9.74 -12.28
CA SER A 193 17.73 -9.17 -11.10
C SER A 193 16.79 -10.19 -10.45
N ILE A 194 15.98 -10.89 -11.25
CA ILE A 194 15.08 -11.94 -10.72
C ILE A 194 15.89 -13.08 -10.08
N SER A 195 17.02 -13.45 -10.65
CA SER A 195 17.89 -14.49 -10.10
C SER A 195 18.53 -14.07 -8.77
N SER A 196 18.98 -12.80 -8.64
CA SER A 196 19.53 -12.26 -7.40
C SER A 196 18.47 -12.25 -6.29
N ILE A 197 17.26 -11.77 -6.55
CA ILE A 197 16.17 -11.81 -5.57
C ILE A 197 15.79 -13.25 -5.19
N LYS A 198 15.87 -14.20 -6.13
CA LYS A 198 15.63 -15.62 -5.84
C LYS A 198 16.70 -16.20 -4.91
N ARG A 199 17.97 -15.80 -5.05
CA ARG A 199 19.04 -16.18 -4.11
C ARG A 199 18.79 -15.55 -2.73
N ALA A 200 18.48 -14.25 -2.68
CA ALA A 200 18.17 -13.57 -1.44
C ALA A 200 16.99 -14.22 -0.69
N PHE A 201 15.92 -14.57 -1.42
CA PHE A 201 14.80 -15.33 -0.85
C PHE A 201 15.25 -16.66 -0.23
N LYS A 202 16.10 -17.42 -0.90
CA LYS A 202 16.62 -18.68 -0.35
C LYS A 202 17.38 -18.45 0.94
N VAL A 203 18.32 -17.50 0.96
CA VAL A 203 19.13 -17.17 2.14
C VAL A 203 18.25 -16.82 3.35
N VAL A 204 17.18 -16.04 3.15
CA VAL A 204 16.31 -15.57 4.25
C VAL A 204 15.26 -16.61 4.65
N TYR A 205 14.70 -17.37 3.69
CA TYR A 205 13.49 -18.15 3.92
C TYR A 205 13.65 -19.67 3.78
N ARG A 206 14.74 -20.16 3.16
CA ARG A 206 14.95 -21.60 2.91
C ARG A 206 16.18 -22.16 3.62
N ASP A 207 17.31 -21.45 3.53
CA ASP A 207 18.59 -21.91 4.07
C ASP A 207 18.78 -21.46 5.54
N SER A 208 17.70 -21.23 6.26
CA SER A 208 17.68 -20.62 7.59
C SER A 208 17.89 -21.61 8.76
N GLN A 209 18.31 -22.87 8.52
CA GLN A 209 18.50 -23.87 9.59
C GLN A 209 19.44 -23.37 10.69
N GLY A 210 18.88 -22.88 11.80
CA GLY A 210 19.62 -22.35 12.94
C GLY A 210 20.30 -21.00 12.74
N ARG A 211 20.14 -20.35 11.58
CA ARG A 211 20.73 -19.05 11.27
C ARG A 211 19.86 -17.91 11.79
N LEU A 212 20.48 -16.90 12.40
CA LEU A 212 19.81 -15.67 12.77
C LEU A 212 19.54 -14.81 11.53
N LEU A 213 18.40 -14.07 11.51
CA LEU A 213 18.04 -13.19 10.40
C LEU A 213 19.15 -12.18 10.09
N ASP A 214 19.76 -11.56 11.10
CA ASP A 214 20.84 -10.60 10.92
C ASP A 214 22.06 -11.19 10.20
N GLN A 215 22.39 -12.44 10.48
CA GLN A 215 23.48 -13.14 9.79
C GLN A 215 23.17 -13.35 8.30
N ALA A 216 21.90 -13.71 7.98
CA ALA A 216 21.42 -13.84 6.61
C ALA A 216 21.49 -12.50 5.86
N LEU A 217 21.08 -11.41 6.51
CA LEU A 217 21.12 -10.07 5.91
C LEU A 217 22.56 -9.58 5.70
N ASN A 218 23.47 -9.78 6.67
CA ASN A 218 24.89 -9.43 6.53
C ASN A 218 25.57 -10.18 5.38
N GLU A 219 25.22 -11.46 5.17
CA GLU A 219 25.70 -12.22 4.02
C GLU A 219 25.23 -11.61 2.70
N LEU A 220 23.94 -11.24 2.61
CA LEU A 220 23.40 -10.62 1.39
C LEU A 220 24.06 -9.26 1.11
N GLU A 221 24.28 -8.45 2.14
CA GLU A 221 24.99 -7.17 2.01
C GLU A 221 26.42 -7.35 1.49
N SER A 222 27.08 -8.45 1.86
CA SER A 222 28.46 -8.72 1.43
C SER A 222 28.52 -9.37 0.04
N SER A 223 27.60 -10.28 -0.28
CA SER A 223 27.66 -11.11 -1.50
C SER A 223 26.90 -10.55 -2.69
N GLU A 224 25.91 -9.68 -2.45
CA GLU A 224 25.01 -9.14 -3.48
C GLU A 224 24.97 -7.59 -3.44
N SER A 225 26.03 -6.95 -2.93
CA SER A 225 26.14 -5.48 -2.78
C SER A 225 25.86 -4.70 -4.07
N ASP A 226 26.16 -5.26 -5.21
CA ASP A 226 25.95 -4.66 -6.53
C ASP A 226 24.50 -4.78 -7.03
N SER A 227 23.67 -5.59 -6.36
CA SER A 227 22.26 -5.76 -6.72
C SER A 227 21.39 -4.75 -5.99
N ARG A 228 20.96 -3.71 -6.70
CA ARG A 228 20.03 -2.71 -6.16
C ARG A 228 18.79 -3.35 -5.54
N GLU A 229 18.21 -4.33 -6.19
CA GLU A 229 16.98 -4.99 -5.74
C GLU A 229 17.21 -5.81 -4.47
N VAL A 230 18.37 -6.44 -4.33
CA VAL A 230 18.72 -7.18 -3.09
C VAL A 230 18.94 -6.19 -1.95
N MET A 231 19.63 -5.08 -2.18
CA MET A 231 19.80 -4.04 -1.16
C MET A 231 18.46 -3.45 -0.71
N GLN A 232 17.54 -3.17 -1.64
CA GLN A 232 16.18 -2.72 -1.30
C GLN A 232 15.42 -3.75 -0.45
N PHE A 233 15.54 -5.04 -0.77
CA PHE A 233 14.95 -6.12 0.00
C PHE A 233 15.54 -6.20 1.42
N VAL A 234 16.85 -6.09 1.56
CA VAL A 234 17.54 -6.06 2.86
C VAL A 234 17.10 -4.86 3.69
N ASP A 235 17.10 -3.67 3.10
CA ASP A 235 16.68 -2.43 3.76
C ASP A 235 15.23 -2.51 4.25
N CYS A 236 14.34 -3.06 3.43
CA CYS A 236 12.94 -3.27 3.80
C CYS A 236 12.81 -4.15 5.06
N ILE A 237 13.61 -5.21 5.15
CA ILE A 237 13.61 -6.12 6.31
C ILE A 237 14.21 -5.45 7.55
N ARG A 238 15.34 -4.75 7.42
CA ARG A 238 16.01 -4.07 8.54
C ARG A 238 15.15 -2.97 9.14
N ASN A 239 14.38 -2.26 8.31
CA ASN A 239 13.49 -1.19 8.74
C ASN A 239 12.12 -1.67 9.26
N SER A 240 11.90 -2.98 9.34
CA SER A 240 10.65 -3.55 9.85
C SER A 240 10.47 -3.28 11.35
N ARG A 241 9.39 -2.60 11.73
CA ARG A 241 9.05 -2.32 13.14
C ARG A 241 8.25 -3.44 13.79
N VAL A 242 7.43 -4.14 13.02
CA VAL A 242 6.53 -5.20 13.53
C VAL A 242 7.06 -6.61 13.27
N GLY A 243 8.24 -6.71 12.64
CA GLY A 243 8.86 -7.94 12.18
C GLY A 243 8.27 -8.45 10.86
N ILE A 244 9.07 -9.19 10.12
CA ILE A 244 8.68 -9.73 8.82
C ILE A 244 7.85 -11.01 8.94
N MET A 245 7.02 -11.24 7.92
CA MET A 245 6.27 -12.48 7.77
C MET A 245 7.21 -13.66 7.55
N ARG A 246 6.93 -14.78 8.20
CA ARG A 246 7.73 -16.01 8.06
C ARG A 246 7.43 -16.75 6.75
N GLY A 247 8.39 -17.54 6.29
CA GLY A 247 8.18 -18.48 5.19
C GLY A 247 7.25 -19.64 5.58
N SER A 248 6.72 -20.35 4.57
CA SER A 248 6.19 -21.69 4.83
C SER A 248 7.36 -22.56 5.28
N ALA A 249 7.23 -23.23 6.44
CA ALA A 249 8.06 -24.41 6.69
C ALA A 249 7.79 -25.38 5.54
N ASP A 250 8.83 -26.07 5.06
CA ASP A 250 8.71 -26.94 3.88
C ASP A 250 7.52 -27.90 4.02
N GLU A 251 6.60 -27.83 3.06
CA GLU A 251 5.78 -28.95 2.61
C GLU A 251 6.58 -29.75 1.61
#